data_378096490906589b008ad5a2bbf39d86
#
_entry.id   378096490906589b008ad5a2bbf39d86
#
_cell.length_a   1.000
_cell.length_b   1.000
_cell.length_c   1.000
_cell.angle_alpha   90.00
_cell.angle_beta   90.00
_cell.angle_gamma   90.00
#
_symmetry.space_group_name_H-M   'P 1'
#
loop_
_entity.id
_entity.type
_entity.pdbx_description
1 polymer ?
#
loop_
_entity_poly.entity_id
_entity_poly.type
_entity_poly.pdbx_seq_one_letter_code
_entity_poly.pdbx_strand_id
1 'polypeptide(L)'
;FTLTTNGMLIDDDVIDFANREMSNVVLSLDGRKEIHDRLRVDYAGNGSYERIVPKFQKLVEARGNKNYYMRGTFTHANPDFTKDLFHMADLGFTELSMEPVVCAPEDPAALTAEDLKIVKDQYELLAKDMLRREKEGKPITFYHYMLDLTGGPCIYKRISGCGSGTEYMAVTPWGDLYPCHQFVGEEAYKLGDIWN
;
A
#
# COMPACT_ATOMS: atom_id res chain seq x y z
N PHE A 1 -11.48 1.84 12.99
CA PHE A 1 -11.16 2.74 11.86
C PHE A 1 -9.76 2.44 11.32
N THR A 2 -9.53 2.74 10.04
CA THR A 2 -8.22 2.67 9.37
C THR A 2 -7.91 4.02 8.74
N LEU A 3 -6.67 4.48 8.86
CA LEU A 3 -6.15 5.67 8.21
C LEU A 3 -5.15 5.26 7.13
N THR A 4 -5.29 5.77 5.91
CA THR A 4 -4.25 5.70 4.87
C THR A 4 -3.70 7.10 4.63
N THR A 5 -2.38 7.26 4.63
CA THR A 5 -1.74 8.58 4.51
C THR A 5 -0.47 8.55 3.67
N ASN A 6 -0.21 9.65 2.96
CA ASN A 6 1.06 9.90 2.28
C ASN A 6 2.15 10.48 3.22
N GLY A 7 1.84 10.70 4.50
CA GLY A 7 2.78 11.14 5.52
C GLY A 7 3.12 12.61 5.56
N MET A 8 2.74 13.40 4.57
CA MET A 8 3.16 14.80 4.47
C MET A 8 2.74 15.66 5.66
N LEU A 9 1.52 15.41 6.17
CA LEU A 9 0.90 16.18 7.28
C LEU A 9 0.99 15.48 8.63
N ILE A 10 1.73 14.38 8.76
CA ILE A 10 1.95 13.74 10.06
C ILE A 10 2.80 14.68 10.92
N ASP A 11 2.27 14.96 12.10
CA ASP A 11 2.89 15.63 13.24
C ASP A 11 2.56 14.87 14.53
N ASP A 12 2.92 15.42 15.68
CA ASP A 12 2.73 14.75 16.97
C ASP A 12 1.25 14.59 17.32
N ASP A 13 0.42 15.57 17.00
CA ASP A 13 -1.03 15.50 17.26
C ASP A 13 -1.69 14.41 16.40
N VAL A 14 -1.28 14.27 15.14
CA VAL A 14 -1.75 13.19 14.25
C VAL A 14 -1.27 11.84 14.75
N ILE A 15 -0.04 11.72 15.23
CA ILE A 15 0.49 10.48 15.82
C ILE A 15 -0.33 10.07 17.04
N ASP A 16 -0.56 10.98 17.96
CA ASP A 16 -1.33 10.73 19.18
C ASP A 16 -2.78 10.33 18.85
N PHE A 17 -3.42 11.06 17.94
CA PHE A 17 -4.76 10.74 17.49
C PHE A 17 -4.82 9.36 16.81
N ALA A 18 -3.92 9.08 15.86
CA ALA A 18 -3.89 7.80 15.15
C ALA A 18 -3.63 6.63 16.11
N ASN A 19 -2.78 6.82 17.12
CA ASN A 19 -2.49 5.78 18.10
C ASN A 19 -3.64 5.57 19.10
N ARG A 20 -4.48 6.56 19.34
CA ARG A 20 -5.66 6.43 20.19
C ARG A 20 -6.86 5.84 19.45
N GLU A 21 -7.13 6.32 18.22
CA GLU A 21 -8.42 6.09 17.57
C GLU A 21 -8.35 5.05 16.43
N MET A 22 -7.18 4.85 15.78
CA MET A 22 -7.08 4.00 14.60
C MET A 22 -6.62 2.59 14.96
N SER A 23 -7.42 1.60 14.61
CA SER A 23 -7.05 0.19 14.74
C SER A 23 -5.91 -0.20 13.78
N ASN A 24 -5.86 0.43 12.61
CA ASN A 24 -4.79 0.21 11.63
C ASN A 24 -4.39 1.53 10.95
N VAL A 25 -3.11 1.65 10.56
CA VAL A 25 -2.59 2.78 9.79
C VAL A 25 -1.80 2.26 8.58
N VAL A 26 -2.14 2.76 7.40
CA VAL A 26 -1.46 2.42 6.14
C VAL A 26 -0.61 3.62 5.71
N LEU A 27 0.69 3.40 5.57
CA LEU A 27 1.70 4.41 5.29
C LEU A 27 2.20 4.23 3.86
N SER A 28 1.96 5.23 3.00
CA SER A 28 2.27 5.14 1.57
C SER A 28 3.75 5.41 1.30
N LEU A 29 4.52 4.36 1.01
CA LEU A 29 5.94 4.42 0.64
C LEU A 29 6.22 3.38 -0.46
N ASP A 30 6.75 3.82 -1.60
CA ASP A 30 6.98 2.94 -2.75
C ASP A 30 8.38 2.29 -2.75
N GLY A 31 9.13 2.43 -1.65
CA GLY A 31 10.43 1.80 -1.48
C GLY A 31 11.59 2.80 -1.50
N ARG A 32 12.63 2.52 -2.32
CA ARG A 32 13.83 3.36 -2.45
C ARG A 32 13.47 4.80 -2.84
N LYS A 33 14.30 5.74 -2.40
CA LYS A 33 14.09 7.17 -2.63
C LYS A 33 13.82 7.52 -4.09
N GLU A 34 14.67 7.04 -4.99
CA GLU A 34 14.58 7.31 -6.43
C GLU A 34 13.30 6.75 -7.08
N ILE A 35 12.77 5.65 -6.54
CA ILE A 35 11.49 5.08 -6.98
C ILE A 35 10.33 5.89 -6.43
N HIS A 36 10.35 6.15 -5.13
CA HIS A 36 9.29 6.90 -4.45
C HIS A 36 9.17 8.32 -5.02
N ASP A 37 10.27 9.06 -5.09
CA ASP A 37 10.29 10.46 -5.53
C ASP A 37 10.02 10.63 -7.04
N ARG A 38 9.97 9.56 -7.81
CA ARG A 38 9.61 9.59 -9.23
C ARG A 38 8.12 9.93 -9.44
N LEU A 39 7.25 9.42 -8.57
CA LEU A 39 5.80 9.56 -8.70
C LEU A 39 5.15 10.35 -7.56
N ARG A 40 5.79 10.38 -6.38
CA ARG A 40 5.26 11.07 -5.20
C ARG A 40 5.99 12.36 -4.93
N VAL A 41 5.65 13.35 -5.71
CA VAL A 41 6.19 14.71 -5.61
C VAL A 41 5.19 15.66 -4.96
N ASP A 42 5.70 16.75 -4.38
CA ASP A 42 4.86 17.87 -3.93
C ASP A 42 4.44 18.78 -5.11
N TYR A 43 3.63 19.80 -4.84
CA TYR A 43 3.18 20.75 -5.86
C TYR A 43 4.30 21.52 -6.57
N ALA A 44 5.50 21.58 -5.98
CA ALA A 44 6.68 22.19 -6.57
C ALA A 44 7.54 21.18 -7.37
N GLY A 45 7.12 19.91 -7.44
CA GLY A 45 7.85 18.85 -8.12
C GLY A 45 8.98 18.23 -7.30
N ASN A 46 9.10 18.56 -6.00
CA ASN A 46 10.12 17.97 -5.14
C ASN A 46 9.65 16.61 -4.59
N GLY A 47 10.56 15.64 -4.52
CA GLY A 47 10.27 14.33 -3.91
C GLY A 47 9.87 14.45 -2.44
N SER A 48 9.06 13.52 -1.98
CA SER A 48 8.53 13.52 -0.62
C SER A 48 9.26 12.59 0.35
N TYR A 49 10.12 11.70 -0.14
CA TYR A 49 10.76 10.63 0.62
C TYR A 49 11.45 11.12 1.90
N GLU A 50 12.38 12.07 1.79
CA GLU A 50 13.15 12.58 2.93
C GLU A 50 12.28 13.24 4.01
N ARG A 51 11.11 13.73 3.62
CA ARG A 51 10.17 14.41 4.51
C ARG A 51 9.29 13.44 5.27
N ILE A 52 8.94 12.29 4.65
CA ILE A 52 7.95 11.36 5.20
C ILE A 52 8.57 10.20 5.96
N VAL A 53 9.74 9.68 5.55
CA VAL A 53 10.35 8.50 6.19
C VAL A 53 10.59 8.70 7.68
N PRO A 54 11.19 9.82 8.15
CA PRO A 54 11.36 10.05 9.59
C PRO A 54 10.03 10.12 10.36
N LYS A 55 8.97 10.65 9.73
CA LYS A 55 7.64 10.73 10.34
C LYS A 55 7.01 9.34 10.45
N PHE A 56 7.18 8.50 9.43
CA PHE A 56 6.70 7.13 9.47
C PHE A 56 7.42 6.31 10.54
N GLN A 57 8.74 6.44 10.65
CA GLN A 57 9.51 5.79 11.71
C GLN A 57 9.03 6.22 13.11
N LYS A 58 8.85 7.51 13.34
CA LYS A 58 8.32 8.04 14.59
C LYS A 58 6.91 7.52 14.90
N LEU A 59 6.03 7.50 13.90
CA LEU A 59 4.66 6.99 14.07
C LEU A 59 4.66 5.50 14.41
N VAL A 60 5.43 4.68 13.69
CA VAL A 60 5.51 3.23 13.90
C VAL A 60 6.11 2.92 15.27
N GLU A 61 7.16 3.61 15.67
CA GLU A 61 7.75 3.49 17.01
C GLU A 61 6.72 3.79 18.11
N ALA A 62 5.99 4.90 17.97
CA ALA A 62 4.95 5.29 18.91
C ALA A 62 3.73 4.35 18.92
N ARG A 63 3.48 3.59 17.84
CA ARG A 63 2.41 2.58 17.80
C ARG A 63 2.72 1.34 18.60
N GLY A 64 4.00 1.00 18.79
CA GLY A 64 4.41 -0.24 19.44
C GLY A 64 3.84 -1.48 18.72
N ASN A 65 2.99 -2.24 19.40
CA ASN A 65 2.40 -3.48 18.86
C ASN A 65 1.07 -3.28 18.11
N LYS A 66 0.66 -2.04 17.83
CA LYS A 66 -0.57 -1.77 17.07
C LYS A 66 -0.34 -1.95 15.58
N ASN A 67 -1.36 -2.40 14.86
CA ASN A 67 -1.29 -2.70 13.44
C ASN A 67 -0.93 -1.47 12.59
N TYR A 68 -0.03 -1.68 11.64
CA TYR A 68 0.27 -0.76 10.56
C TYR A 68 0.68 -1.55 9.31
N TYR A 69 0.69 -0.90 8.15
CA TYR A 69 1.29 -1.41 6.93
C TYR A 69 2.03 -0.30 6.19
N MET A 70 3.25 -0.59 5.76
CA MET A 70 3.88 0.14 4.67
C MET A 70 3.25 -0.34 3.38
N ARG A 71 2.70 0.55 2.58
CA ARG A 71 2.08 0.20 1.30
C ARG A 71 2.74 0.95 0.16
N GLY A 72 3.37 0.22 -0.73
CA GLY A 72 3.97 0.72 -1.96
C GLY A 72 3.28 0.18 -3.20
N THR A 73 3.65 0.75 -4.34
CA THR A 73 3.23 0.31 -5.67
C THR A 73 4.45 0.10 -6.53
N PHE A 74 4.51 -1.03 -7.24
CA PHE A 74 5.53 -1.28 -8.25
C PHE A 74 4.95 -1.16 -9.65
N THR A 75 5.79 -0.72 -10.59
CA THR A 75 5.43 -0.34 -11.95
C THR A 75 6.42 -0.95 -12.92
N HIS A 76 6.25 -0.68 -14.23
CA HIS A 76 7.28 -0.97 -15.24
C HIS A 76 8.67 -0.42 -14.88
N ALA A 77 8.75 0.67 -14.13
CA ALA A 77 10.02 1.27 -13.74
C ALA A 77 10.78 0.51 -12.63
N ASN A 78 10.09 -0.34 -11.86
CA ASN A 78 10.65 -1.13 -10.77
C ASN A 78 10.02 -2.52 -10.64
N PRO A 79 10.05 -3.34 -11.72
CA PRO A 79 9.52 -4.71 -11.65
C PRO A 79 10.33 -5.60 -10.70
N ASP A 80 11.54 -5.16 -10.30
CA ASP A 80 12.40 -5.73 -9.27
C ASP A 80 12.00 -5.27 -7.84
N PHE A 81 10.73 -5.23 -7.57
CA PHE A 81 10.09 -4.62 -6.39
C PHE A 81 10.62 -5.13 -5.04
N THR A 82 11.25 -6.29 -5.00
CA THR A 82 11.85 -6.80 -3.75
C THR A 82 12.97 -5.90 -3.23
N LYS A 83 13.69 -5.18 -4.11
CA LYS A 83 14.68 -4.21 -3.68
C LYS A 83 14.05 -3.06 -2.90
N ASP A 84 12.87 -2.64 -3.30
CA ASP A 84 12.10 -1.61 -2.62
C ASP A 84 11.55 -2.11 -1.29
N LEU A 85 11.06 -3.34 -1.28
CA LEU A 85 10.57 -4.00 -0.09
C LEU A 85 11.67 -4.23 0.95
N PHE A 86 12.83 -4.72 0.52
CA PHE A 86 13.97 -4.90 1.41
C PHE A 86 14.51 -3.56 1.94
N HIS A 87 14.50 -2.52 1.12
CA HIS A 87 14.83 -1.17 1.56
C HIS A 87 13.89 -0.71 2.69
N MET A 88 12.58 -0.93 2.58
CA MET A 88 11.64 -0.63 3.67
C MET A 88 11.94 -1.47 4.93
N ALA A 89 12.29 -2.75 4.76
CA ALA A 89 12.69 -3.60 5.88
C ALA A 89 13.98 -3.10 6.57
N ASP A 90 14.94 -2.60 5.80
CA ASP A 90 16.20 -2.04 6.31
C ASP A 90 15.99 -0.70 7.03
N LEU A 91 14.93 0.03 6.74
CA LEU A 91 14.47 1.20 7.49
C LEU A 91 13.80 0.85 8.83
N GLY A 92 13.61 -0.45 9.12
CA GLY A 92 13.01 -0.95 10.35
C GLY A 92 11.51 -1.25 10.27
N PHE A 93 10.91 -1.18 9.09
CA PHE A 93 9.50 -1.54 8.92
C PHE A 93 9.34 -3.05 8.72
N THR A 94 8.41 -3.67 9.44
CA THR A 94 8.20 -5.13 9.43
C THR A 94 6.91 -5.57 8.75
N GLU A 95 5.92 -4.67 8.66
CA GLU A 95 4.61 -4.95 8.06
C GLU A 95 4.55 -4.30 6.68
N LEU A 96 4.68 -5.11 5.62
CA LEU A 96 4.96 -4.64 4.26
C LEU A 96 3.91 -5.12 3.26
N SER A 97 3.55 -4.23 2.33
CA SER A 97 2.70 -4.52 1.18
C SER A 97 3.23 -3.77 -0.05
N MET A 98 3.31 -4.46 -1.17
CA MET A 98 3.67 -3.88 -2.47
C MET A 98 2.69 -4.39 -3.51
N GLU A 99 1.93 -3.48 -4.11
CA GLU A 99 0.89 -3.82 -5.10
C GLU A 99 1.37 -3.52 -6.52
N PRO A 100 0.99 -4.34 -7.51
CA PRO A 100 1.19 -3.96 -8.91
C PRO A 100 0.37 -2.72 -9.24
N VAL A 101 0.92 -1.84 -10.08
CA VAL A 101 0.15 -0.71 -10.61
C VAL A 101 -1.04 -1.22 -11.43
N VAL A 102 -2.19 -0.55 -11.26
CA VAL A 102 -3.37 -0.74 -12.11
C VAL A 102 -3.59 0.56 -12.88
N CYS A 103 -3.35 0.53 -14.18
CA CYS A 103 -3.49 1.65 -15.09
C CYS A 103 -3.81 1.15 -16.51
N ALA A 104 -4.11 2.07 -17.43
CA ALA A 104 -4.34 1.73 -18.84
C ALA A 104 -3.09 1.09 -19.44
N PRO A 105 -3.22 0.14 -20.40
CA PRO A 105 -2.07 -0.53 -20.99
C PRO A 105 -1.07 0.40 -21.70
N GLU A 106 -1.55 1.58 -22.12
CA GLU A 106 -0.76 2.61 -22.81
C GLU A 106 0.00 3.52 -21.83
N ASP A 107 -0.28 3.42 -20.54
CA ASP A 107 0.41 4.22 -19.52
C ASP A 107 1.88 3.76 -19.41
N PRO A 108 2.85 4.69 -19.39
CA PRO A 108 4.26 4.36 -19.20
C PRO A 108 4.58 3.58 -17.92
N ALA A 109 3.70 3.61 -16.93
CA ALA A 109 3.85 2.85 -15.69
C ALA A 109 3.33 1.41 -15.81
N ALA A 110 2.57 1.08 -16.88
CA ALA A 110 1.93 -0.23 -17.04
C ALA A 110 2.96 -1.36 -17.10
N LEU A 111 2.69 -2.44 -16.37
CA LEU A 111 3.50 -3.64 -16.38
C LEU A 111 3.35 -4.38 -17.74
N THR A 112 4.46 -4.76 -18.34
CA THR A 112 4.52 -5.53 -19.59
C THR A 112 4.58 -7.04 -19.31
N ALA A 113 4.43 -7.85 -20.37
CA ALA A 113 4.59 -9.30 -20.27
C ALA A 113 6.02 -9.72 -19.85
N GLU A 114 7.02 -8.92 -20.22
CA GLU A 114 8.42 -9.10 -19.83
C GLU A 114 8.61 -8.80 -18.33
N ASP A 115 7.99 -7.71 -17.83
CA ASP A 115 8.02 -7.37 -16.40
C ASP A 115 7.40 -8.46 -15.55
N LEU A 116 6.32 -9.09 -15.99
CA LEU A 116 5.67 -10.18 -15.26
C LEU A 116 6.57 -11.39 -15.03
N LYS A 117 7.52 -11.65 -15.96
CA LYS A 117 8.54 -12.69 -15.76
C LYS A 117 9.48 -12.32 -14.61
N ILE A 118 9.94 -11.06 -14.60
CA ILE A 118 10.78 -10.52 -13.51
C ILE A 118 10.02 -10.58 -12.20
N VAL A 119 8.78 -10.07 -12.17
CA VAL A 119 7.92 -10.06 -10.98
C VAL A 119 7.75 -11.45 -10.39
N LYS A 120 7.54 -12.47 -11.22
CA LYS A 120 7.45 -13.86 -10.75
C LYS A 120 8.72 -14.31 -10.01
N ASP A 121 9.89 -14.03 -10.57
CA ASP A 121 11.16 -14.36 -9.94
C ASP A 121 11.37 -13.58 -8.63
N GLN A 122 10.86 -12.34 -8.56
CA GLN A 122 10.91 -11.53 -7.34
C GLN A 122 10.06 -12.14 -6.21
N TYR A 123 8.88 -12.70 -6.49
CA TYR A 123 8.11 -13.39 -5.46
C TYR A 123 8.86 -14.61 -4.89
N GLU A 124 9.54 -15.38 -5.74
CA GLU A 124 10.36 -16.50 -5.25
C GLU A 124 11.55 -16.02 -4.41
N LEU A 125 12.21 -14.95 -4.83
CA LEU A 125 13.30 -14.32 -4.08
C LEU A 125 12.81 -13.85 -2.72
N LEU A 126 11.67 -13.17 -2.67
CA LEU A 126 11.05 -12.68 -1.44
C LEU A 126 10.75 -13.84 -0.46
N ALA A 127 10.14 -14.92 -0.94
CA ALA A 127 9.84 -16.07 -0.09
C ALA A 127 11.09 -16.67 0.55
N LYS A 128 12.16 -16.80 -0.23
CA LYS A 128 13.46 -17.30 0.26
C LYS A 128 14.08 -16.33 1.30
N ASP A 129 14.02 -15.03 1.06
CA ASP A 129 14.55 -14.04 1.98
C ASP A 129 13.73 -13.97 3.29
N MET A 130 12.42 -14.05 3.22
CA MET A 130 11.57 -14.11 4.40
C MET A 130 11.91 -15.31 5.30
N LEU A 131 12.11 -16.50 4.70
CA LEU A 131 12.56 -17.69 5.44
C LEU A 131 13.96 -17.52 6.06
N ARG A 132 14.86 -16.81 5.38
CA ARG A 132 16.17 -16.47 5.92
C ARG A 132 16.06 -15.51 7.11
N ARG A 133 15.30 -14.43 6.95
CA ARG A 133 15.05 -13.42 8.02
C ARG A 133 14.40 -14.03 9.25
N GLU A 134 13.46 -14.95 9.07
CA GLU A 134 12.83 -15.69 10.18
C GLU A 134 13.88 -16.46 10.99
N LYS A 135 14.79 -17.18 10.33
CA LYS A 135 15.88 -17.92 11.00
C LYS A 135 16.87 -16.99 11.70
N GLU A 136 17.06 -15.78 11.21
CA GLU A 136 17.92 -14.76 11.79
C GLU A 136 17.26 -13.96 12.93
N GLY A 137 15.99 -14.24 13.23
CA GLY A 137 15.21 -13.51 14.25
C GLY A 137 14.82 -12.08 13.85
N LYS A 138 14.74 -11.81 12.55
CA LYS A 138 14.35 -10.51 11.95
C LYS A 138 13.21 -10.69 10.95
N PRO A 139 12.08 -11.27 11.36
CA PRO A 139 10.97 -11.56 10.45
C PRO A 139 10.37 -10.28 9.89
N ILE A 140 9.84 -10.37 8.69
CA ILE A 140 8.97 -9.39 8.06
C ILE A 140 7.67 -10.07 7.64
N THR A 141 6.57 -9.32 7.66
CA THR A 141 5.28 -9.75 7.12
C THR A 141 5.12 -9.15 5.72
N PHE A 142 4.71 -9.97 4.76
CA PHE A 142 4.32 -9.50 3.45
C PHE A 142 2.87 -9.84 3.18
N TYR A 143 2.04 -8.84 2.90
CA TYR A 143 0.60 -8.96 2.83
C TYR A 143 0.11 -10.06 1.87
N HIS A 144 0.73 -10.22 0.69
CA HIS A 144 0.33 -11.24 -0.29
C HIS A 144 0.60 -12.68 0.19
N TYR A 145 1.45 -12.88 1.21
CA TYR A 145 1.74 -14.19 1.79
C TYR A 145 0.94 -14.51 3.06
N MET A 146 0.09 -13.57 3.49
CA MET A 146 -0.85 -13.79 4.60
C MET A 146 -2.07 -14.58 4.12
N LEU A 147 -1.85 -15.86 3.79
CA LEU A 147 -2.90 -16.76 3.31
C LEU A 147 -3.33 -17.69 4.43
N ASP A 148 -4.64 -17.76 4.68
CA ASP A 148 -5.20 -18.83 5.51
C ASP A 148 -5.25 -20.13 4.68
N LEU A 149 -4.30 -21.01 4.93
CA LEU A 149 -4.22 -22.32 4.27
C LEU A 149 -5.09 -23.38 4.95
N THR A 150 -5.68 -23.07 6.11
CA THR A 150 -6.49 -24.02 6.91
C THR A 150 -7.97 -23.93 6.57
N GLY A 151 -8.48 -22.75 6.23
CA GLY A 151 -9.89 -22.47 5.94
C GLY A 151 -10.31 -22.73 4.49
N GLY A 152 -9.36 -23.02 3.60
CA GLY A 152 -9.61 -23.14 2.16
C GLY A 152 -9.87 -21.79 1.47
N PRO A 153 -10.08 -21.79 0.15
CA PRO A 153 -10.29 -20.56 -0.60
C PRO A 153 -11.63 -19.91 -0.25
N CYS A 154 -11.61 -18.58 -0.02
CA CYS A 154 -12.81 -17.81 0.25
C CYS A 154 -13.81 -17.90 -0.92
N ILE A 155 -14.90 -18.62 -0.72
CA ILE A 155 -15.94 -18.82 -1.75
C ILE A 155 -16.63 -17.51 -2.12
N TYR A 156 -16.78 -16.58 -1.17
CA TYR A 156 -17.36 -15.25 -1.38
C TYR A 156 -16.57 -14.45 -2.42
N LYS A 157 -15.25 -14.40 -2.31
CA LYS A 157 -14.39 -13.71 -3.30
C LYS A 157 -14.44 -14.33 -4.69
N ARG A 158 -14.78 -15.62 -4.78
CA ARG A 158 -14.95 -16.30 -6.07
C ARG A 158 -16.28 -15.97 -6.75
N ILE A 159 -17.34 -15.69 -5.98
CA ILE A 159 -18.67 -15.45 -6.48
C ILE A 159 -18.92 -13.95 -6.70
N SER A 160 -18.59 -13.11 -5.72
CA SER A 160 -18.91 -11.68 -5.70
C SER A 160 -17.73 -10.75 -5.97
N GLY A 161 -16.53 -11.30 -6.23
CA GLY A 161 -15.32 -10.51 -6.44
C GLY A 161 -14.90 -9.72 -5.20
N CYS A 162 -14.54 -8.43 -5.38
CA CYS A 162 -14.09 -7.58 -4.29
C CYS A 162 -15.22 -6.90 -3.50
N GLY A 163 -16.49 -7.06 -3.91
CA GLY A 163 -17.64 -6.43 -3.25
C GLY A 163 -17.81 -4.93 -3.54
N SER A 164 -17.07 -4.37 -4.52
CA SER A 164 -17.20 -2.96 -4.93
C SER A 164 -18.64 -2.62 -5.30
N GLY A 165 -19.16 -1.54 -4.70
CA GLY A 165 -20.52 -1.06 -4.91
C GLY A 165 -21.63 -1.85 -4.19
N THR A 166 -21.29 -2.99 -3.57
CA THR A 166 -22.27 -3.83 -2.83
C THR A 166 -21.89 -4.01 -1.37
N GLU A 167 -20.63 -4.26 -1.07
CA GLU A 167 -20.13 -4.46 0.30
C GLU A 167 -19.40 -3.23 0.84
N TYR A 168 -18.90 -2.37 -0.04
CA TYR A 168 -18.32 -1.07 0.30
C TYR A 168 -18.49 -0.08 -0.85
N MET A 169 -18.31 1.20 -0.56
CA MET A 169 -18.28 2.28 -1.53
C MET A 169 -17.30 3.37 -1.09
N ALA A 170 -16.91 4.20 -2.04
CA ALA A 170 -16.11 5.39 -1.77
C ALA A 170 -17.02 6.60 -1.58
N VAL A 171 -16.69 7.42 -0.58
CA VAL A 171 -17.31 8.73 -0.33
C VAL A 171 -16.25 9.80 -0.52
N THR A 172 -16.49 10.75 -1.42
CA THR A 172 -15.57 11.86 -1.64
C THR A 172 -15.66 12.90 -0.51
N PRO A 173 -14.69 13.82 -0.38
CA PRO A 173 -14.80 14.93 0.57
C PRO A 173 -16.02 15.85 0.34
N TRP A 174 -16.61 15.81 -0.85
CA TRP A 174 -17.81 16.57 -1.22
C TRP A 174 -19.12 15.81 -1.03
N GLY A 175 -19.02 14.55 -0.60
CA GLY A 175 -20.15 13.68 -0.36
C GLY A 175 -20.60 12.83 -1.54
N ASP A 176 -19.92 12.88 -2.68
CA ASP A 176 -20.24 12.04 -3.83
C ASP A 176 -19.96 10.55 -3.53
N LEU A 177 -20.81 9.68 -4.02
CA LEU A 177 -20.73 8.23 -3.85
C LEU A 177 -20.26 7.54 -5.13
N TYR A 178 -19.26 6.65 -5.00
CA TYR A 178 -18.75 5.81 -6.08
C TYR A 178 -18.64 4.35 -5.65
N PRO A 179 -18.69 3.37 -6.58
CA PRO A 179 -18.58 1.95 -6.23
C PRO A 179 -17.28 1.62 -5.50
N CYS A 180 -16.18 2.33 -5.84
CA CYS A 180 -14.84 2.12 -5.30
C CYS A 180 -14.02 3.39 -5.52
N HIS A 181 -12.95 3.57 -4.75
CA HIS A 181 -12.03 4.72 -4.86
C HIS A 181 -11.38 4.85 -6.26
N GLN A 182 -11.23 3.75 -7.00
CA GLN A 182 -10.69 3.76 -8.37
C GLN A 182 -11.61 4.45 -9.38
N PHE A 183 -12.91 4.54 -9.08
CA PHE A 183 -13.90 5.19 -9.95
C PHE A 183 -14.17 6.64 -9.57
N VAL A 184 -13.53 7.16 -8.53
CA VAL A 184 -13.71 8.56 -8.11
C VAL A 184 -13.26 9.51 -9.22
N GLY A 185 -14.19 10.38 -9.65
CA GLY A 185 -13.97 11.31 -10.76
C GLY A 185 -14.50 10.85 -12.10
N GLU A 186 -14.88 9.58 -12.23
CA GLU A 186 -15.52 9.03 -13.44
C GLU A 186 -17.04 9.21 -13.33
N GLU A 187 -17.58 10.25 -13.95
CA GLU A 187 -19.00 10.63 -13.81
C GLU A 187 -19.97 9.50 -14.15
N ALA A 188 -19.61 8.63 -15.10
CA ALA A 188 -20.42 7.47 -15.49
C ALA A 188 -20.63 6.44 -14.36
N TYR A 189 -19.78 6.47 -13.32
CA TYR A 189 -19.82 5.56 -12.18
C TYR A 189 -20.29 6.23 -10.88
N LYS A 190 -20.68 7.51 -10.94
CA LYS A 190 -21.24 8.20 -9.78
C LYS A 190 -22.60 7.59 -9.41
N LEU A 191 -22.72 7.12 -8.17
CA LEU A 191 -23.95 6.48 -7.66
C LEU A 191 -24.96 7.47 -7.08
N GLY A 192 -24.52 8.67 -6.76
CA GLY A 192 -25.31 9.70 -6.08
C GLY A 192 -24.44 10.48 -5.09
N ASP A 193 -25.08 10.95 -4.03
CA ASP A 193 -24.39 11.65 -2.94
C ASP A 193 -25.04 11.34 -1.58
N ILE A 194 -24.35 11.75 -0.50
CA ILE A 194 -24.81 11.50 0.89
C ILE A 194 -25.95 12.43 1.33
N TRP A 195 -26.37 13.35 0.48
CA TRP A 195 -27.38 14.36 0.81
C TRP A 195 -28.78 14.01 0.28
N ASN A 196 -28.88 13.01 -0.61
CA ASN A 196 -30.12 12.55 -1.25
C ASN A 196 -30.44 11.10 -0.94
#